data_8ce0ae26b3e26934abb92e4b15d85631
#
_entry.id   8ce0ae26b3e26934abb92e4b15d85631
#
_cell.length_a   1.000
_cell.length_b   1.000
_cell.length_c   1.000
_cell.angle_alpha   90.00
_cell.angle_beta   90.00
_cell.angle_gamma   90.00
#
_symmetry.space_group_name_H-M   'P 1'
#
loop_
_entity.id
_entity.type
_entity.pdbx_description
1 polymer ?
#
loop_
_entity_poly.entity_id
_entity_poly.type
_entity_poly.pdbx_seq_one_letter_code
_entity_poly.pdbx_strand_id
1 'polypeptide(L)'
;MRRFGPALLGGLLASLTLAGCGDADGPADASGAAASGADNSVANAAGESASREPAEIYAQYCVNCHGTGMAGAPMVGPEHRLIWSEEIEEEGFPTLVKIAIEGQNGMPPRGTCFDCSDEEIEATVLYMLKESGAK
;
A
#
# COMPACT_ATOMS: atom_id res chain seq x y z
N MET A 1 -42.13 -14.25 3.12
CA MET A 1 -42.07 -15.56 2.44
C MET A 1 -41.98 -15.31 0.94
N ARG A 2 -40.81 -15.27 0.37
CA ARG A 2 -40.59 -15.32 -1.09
C ARG A 2 -39.51 -16.33 -1.38
N ARG A 3 -39.91 -17.42 -2.00
CA ARG A 3 -39.06 -18.51 -2.48
C ARG A 3 -38.44 -18.07 -3.81
N PHE A 4 -37.13 -18.11 -3.92
CA PHE A 4 -36.44 -18.05 -5.20
C PHE A 4 -35.87 -19.43 -5.50
N GLY A 5 -36.34 -19.99 -6.60
CA GLY A 5 -35.92 -21.27 -7.12
C GLY A 5 -34.60 -21.19 -7.89
N PRO A 6 -33.97 -22.36 -8.14
CA PRO A 6 -32.67 -22.41 -8.79
C PRO A 6 -32.81 -22.35 -10.33
N ALA A 7 -31.99 -21.50 -10.95
CA ALA A 7 -31.77 -21.53 -12.40
C ALA A 7 -30.40 -22.13 -12.71
N LEU A 8 -30.42 -23.34 -13.23
CA LEU A 8 -29.34 -24.04 -13.90
C LEU A 8 -29.19 -23.50 -15.32
N LEU A 9 -27.98 -23.13 -15.73
CA LEU A 9 -27.49 -23.15 -17.14
C LEU A 9 -25.98 -22.95 -17.01
N GLY A 10 -25.06 -23.80 -17.35
CA GLY A 10 -24.97 -24.49 -18.67
C GLY A 10 -23.80 -23.85 -19.43
N GLY A 11 -22.59 -24.45 -19.28
CA GLY A 11 -21.56 -24.72 -20.25
C GLY A 11 -21.00 -23.57 -21.12
N LEU A 12 -19.71 -23.39 -21.08
CA LEU A 12 -18.87 -23.41 -22.30
C LEU A 12 -17.37 -23.42 -21.92
N LEU A 13 -16.73 -24.56 -22.20
CA LEU A 13 -15.29 -24.75 -22.24
C LEU A 13 -14.75 -24.08 -23.53
N ALA A 14 -13.80 -23.18 -23.38
CA ALA A 14 -12.95 -22.76 -24.48
C ALA A 14 -11.49 -22.85 -24.04
N SER A 15 -10.86 -23.96 -24.45
CA SER A 15 -9.42 -24.17 -24.40
C SER A 15 -8.75 -23.31 -25.47
N LEU A 16 -7.83 -22.43 -25.08
CA LEU A 16 -6.88 -21.81 -26.01
C LEU A 16 -5.46 -22.11 -25.55
N THR A 17 -4.85 -23.05 -26.25
CA THR A 17 -3.42 -23.33 -26.22
C THR A 17 -2.70 -22.35 -27.15
N LEU A 18 -1.77 -21.56 -26.63
CA LEU A 18 -0.74 -20.92 -27.43
C LEU A 18 0.63 -21.29 -26.90
N ALA A 19 1.31 -22.15 -27.63
CA ALA A 19 2.74 -22.38 -27.56
C ALA A 19 3.44 -21.26 -28.34
N GLY A 20 4.49 -20.72 -27.72
CA GLY A 20 5.37 -19.74 -28.34
C GLY A 20 6.74 -19.80 -27.68
N CYS A 21 7.59 -20.72 -28.15
CA CYS A 21 9.02 -20.72 -27.92
C CYS A 21 9.66 -19.59 -28.74
N GLY A 22 10.58 -18.86 -28.15
CA GLY A 22 11.46 -17.91 -28.82
C GLY A 22 12.76 -17.80 -28.07
N ASP A 23 13.69 -18.73 -28.39
CA ASP A 23 15.11 -18.61 -28.10
C ASP A 23 15.71 -17.51 -28.99
N ALA A 24 16.48 -16.62 -28.41
CA ALA A 24 17.43 -15.80 -29.14
C ALA A 24 18.69 -15.60 -28.29
N ASP A 25 19.65 -16.49 -28.54
CA ASP A 25 21.05 -16.29 -28.22
C ASP A 25 21.59 -15.12 -29.04
N GLY A 26 22.35 -14.23 -28.39
CA GLY A 26 23.16 -13.24 -29.06
C GLY A 26 24.33 -12.82 -28.14
N PRO A 27 25.58 -12.90 -28.66
CA PRO A 27 26.77 -12.86 -27.81
C PRO A 27 27.26 -11.47 -27.45
N ALA A 28 28.06 -11.49 -26.37
CA ALA A 28 28.87 -10.45 -25.80
C ALA A 28 29.61 -9.55 -26.80
N ASP A 29 29.72 -8.28 -26.49
CA ASP A 29 30.95 -7.55 -26.77
C ASP A 29 31.27 -6.55 -25.64
N ALA A 30 32.53 -6.53 -25.33
CA ALA A 30 33.16 -5.80 -24.25
C ALA A 30 33.62 -4.43 -24.73
N SER A 31 33.74 -3.51 -23.82
CA SER A 31 34.81 -2.53 -23.73
C SER A 31 34.35 -1.09 -23.55
N GLY A 32 34.93 -0.46 -22.56
CA GLY A 32 34.98 1.00 -22.48
C GLY A 32 34.73 1.56 -21.09
N ALA A 33 35.61 1.38 -20.19
CA ALA A 33 36.52 2.33 -19.54
C ALA A 33 35.92 3.63 -18.97
N ALA A 34 36.16 3.75 -17.66
CA ALA A 34 36.71 4.90 -16.94
C ALA A 34 35.79 5.94 -16.36
N ALA A 35 35.81 5.92 -15.04
CA ALA A 35 36.08 7.04 -14.13
C ALA A 35 34.99 8.07 -13.90
N SER A 36 34.46 8.07 -12.74
CA SER A 36 34.79 9.09 -11.74
C SER A 36 34.14 8.76 -10.42
N GLY A 37 34.96 8.71 -9.39
CA GLY A 37 34.57 8.55 -8.02
C GLY A 37 33.65 9.66 -7.56
N ALA A 38 32.59 9.24 -6.91
CA ALA A 38 31.98 9.97 -5.86
C ALA A 38 31.93 8.98 -4.70
N ASP A 39 32.86 9.13 -3.78
CA ASP A 39 32.78 8.58 -2.45
C ASP A 39 31.44 8.93 -1.86
N ASN A 40 30.49 8.04 -1.96
CA ASN A 40 29.36 8.02 -1.06
C ASN A 40 29.67 7.01 0.03
N SER A 41 30.65 7.35 0.86
CA SER A 41 30.78 6.78 2.20
C SER A 41 29.51 7.11 2.95
N VAL A 42 28.49 6.31 2.76
CA VAL A 42 27.40 6.24 3.70
C VAL A 42 28.00 5.58 4.94
N ALA A 43 28.53 6.42 5.81
CA ALA A 43 28.81 6.07 7.17
C ALA A 43 27.52 5.47 7.73
N ASN A 44 27.59 4.17 7.96
CA ASN A 44 26.61 3.43 8.73
C ASN A 44 26.78 3.88 10.19
N ALA A 45 26.33 5.11 10.48
CA ALA A 45 26.11 5.56 11.83
C ALA A 45 24.82 4.89 12.28
N ALA A 46 24.92 3.95 13.19
CA ALA A 46 23.85 3.61 14.11
C ALA A 46 23.56 4.88 14.94
N GLY A 47 22.86 5.82 14.31
CA GLY A 47 22.26 6.99 14.88
C GLY A 47 20.77 6.79 14.74
N GLU A 48 20.03 7.00 15.79
CA GLU A 48 18.62 7.21 15.89
C GLU A 48 18.10 7.77 14.55
N SER A 49 17.51 6.92 13.75
CA SER A 49 16.84 7.33 12.52
C SER A 49 15.75 8.29 12.97
N ALA A 50 15.93 9.57 12.72
CA ALA A 50 14.87 10.53 12.99
C ALA A 50 13.62 10.01 12.29
N SER A 51 12.61 9.63 13.07
CA SER A 51 11.33 9.18 12.56
C SER A 51 10.79 10.25 11.62
N ARG A 52 10.37 9.85 10.42
CA ARG A 52 9.75 10.76 9.47
C ARG A 52 8.44 11.31 10.04
N GLU A 53 8.12 12.55 9.70
CA GLU A 53 6.86 13.14 10.14
C GLU A 53 5.66 12.40 9.52
N PRO A 54 4.64 12.03 10.31
CA PRO A 54 3.48 11.29 9.82
C PRO A 54 2.75 11.96 8.66
N ALA A 55 2.72 13.30 8.65
CA ALA A 55 2.14 14.08 7.55
C ALA A 55 2.91 13.92 6.24
N GLU A 56 4.23 13.76 6.29
CA GLU A 56 5.07 13.53 5.12
C GLU A 56 4.83 12.13 4.55
N ILE A 57 4.77 11.12 5.43
CA ILE A 57 4.46 9.74 5.02
C ILE A 57 3.07 9.69 4.39
N TYR A 58 2.08 10.31 5.03
CA TYR A 58 0.72 10.40 4.46
C TYR A 58 0.74 11.04 3.07
N ALA A 59 1.39 12.18 2.92
CA ALA A 59 1.43 12.93 1.65
C ALA A 59 2.13 12.13 0.53
N GLN A 60 3.10 11.30 0.87
CA GLN A 60 3.87 10.55 -0.10
C GLN A 60 3.23 9.22 -0.49
N TYR A 61 2.65 8.48 0.45
CA TYR A 61 2.23 7.10 0.24
C TYR A 61 0.71 6.89 0.36
N CYS A 62 0.05 7.57 1.29
CA CYS A 62 -1.34 7.27 1.66
C CYS A 62 -2.37 8.11 0.90
N VAL A 63 -2.04 9.38 0.59
CA VAL A 63 -2.97 10.36 0.03
C VAL A 63 -3.56 9.94 -1.31
N ASN A 64 -2.85 9.17 -2.12
CA ASN A 64 -3.34 8.73 -3.42
C ASN A 64 -4.65 7.94 -3.32
N CYS A 65 -4.78 7.11 -2.28
CA CYS A 65 -6.00 6.36 -2.01
C CYS A 65 -6.88 7.09 -0.99
N HIS A 66 -6.33 7.47 0.15
CA HIS A 66 -7.08 8.06 1.26
C HIS A 66 -7.42 9.54 1.09
N GLY A 67 -6.88 10.19 0.08
CA GLY A 67 -7.31 11.54 -0.32
C GLY A 67 -8.36 11.55 -1.43
N THR A 68 -8.55 10.43 -2.13
CA THR A 68 -9.41 10.35 -3.32
C THR A 68 -10.50 9.29 -3.25
N GLY A 69 -10.47 8.41 -2.24
CA GLY A 69 -11.38 7.27 -2.13
C GLY A 69 -11.08 6.13 -3.11
N MET A 70 -9.88 6.09 -3.68
CA MET A 70 -9.48 5.05 -4.62
C MET A 70 -9.58 3.65 -3.99
N ALA A 71 -10.06 2.68 -4.76
CA ALA A 71 -10.27 1.30 -4.33
C ALA A 71 -11.13 1.13 -3.07
N GLY A 72 -11.99 2.11 -2.77
CA GLY A 72 -12.85 2.11 -1.60
C GLY A 72 -12.15 2.54 -0.30
N ALA A 73 -10.97 3.14 -0.38
CA ALA A 73 -10.26 3.65 0.79
C ALA A 73 -11.09 4.73 1.51
N PRO A 74 -11.25 4.67 2.84
CA PRO A 74 -11.89 5.76 3.58
C PRO A 74 -11.06 7.03 3.45
N MET A 75 -11.69 8.10 2.95
CA MET A 75 -10.99 9.37 2.73
C MET A 75 -10.68 10.07 4.06
N VAL A 76 -9.55 10.78 4.09
CA VAL A 76 -9.12 11.57 5.25
C VAL A 76 -9.65 12.99 5.12
N GLY A 77 -10.17 13.52 6.22
CA GLY A 77 -10.68 14.88 6.33
C GLY A 77 -11.86 14.96 7.28
N PRO A 78 -12.17 16.14 7.84
CA PRO A 78 -13.21 16.31 8.84
C PRO A 78 -14.62 15.96 8.33
N GLU A 79 -14.85 16.05 7.03
CA GLU A 79 -16.09 15.63 6.37
C GLU A 79 -16.30 14.11 6.38
N HIS A 80 -15.22 13.33 6.57
CA HIS A 80 -15.24 11.87 6.62
C HIS A 80 -15.15 11.32 8.05
N ARG A 81 -15.33 12.18 9.05
CA ARG A 81 -15.20 11.82 10.47
C ARG A 81 -16.06 10.62 10.88
N LEU A 82 -17.26 10.51 10.35
CA LEU A 82 -18.17 9.43 10.73
C LEU A 82 -17.64 8.07 10.32
N ILE A 83 -17.08 7.95 9.13
CA ILE A 83 -16.49 6.71 8.64
C ILE A 83 -15.33 6.29 9.56
N TRP A 84 -14.41 7.21 9.85
CA TRP A 84 -13.26 6.91 10.72
C TRP A 84 -13.65 6.65 12.18
N SER A 85 -14.74 7.26 12.67
CA SER A 85 -15.25 6.96 14.01
C SER A 85 -15.87 5.55 14.06
N GLU A 86 -16.57 5.12 13.01
CA GLU A 86 -17.11 3.77 12.88
C GLU A 86 -15.97 2.73 12.81
N GLU A 87 -14.99 2.96 11.97
CA GLU A 87 -13.81 2.08 11.85
C GLU A 87 -13.08 1.89 13.19
N ILE A 88 -12.87 2.99 13.95
CA ILE A 88 -12.18 2.88 15.25
C ILE A 88 -13.06 2.25 16.35
N GLU A 89 -14.38 2.42 16.29
CA GLU A 89 -15.30 1.79 17.21
C GLU A 89 -15.45 0.28 16.96
N GLU A 90 -15.46 -0.14 15.70
CA GLU A 90 -15.63 -1.54 15.32
C GLU A 90 -14.36 -2.34 15.44
N GLU A 91 -13.26 -1.83 14.90
CA GLU A 91 -11.98 -2.54 14.78
C GLU A 91 -11.01 -2.24 15.92
N GLY A 92 -11.03 -1.02 16.41
CA GLY A 92 -10.07 -0.51 17.39
C GLY A 92 -8.73 -0.09 16.77
N PHE A 93 -8.06 0.85 17.42
CA PHE A 93 -6.79 1.42 16.91
C PHE A 93 -5.71 0.37 16.59
N PRO A 94 -5.45 -0.64 17.46
CA PRO A 94 -4.43 -1.65 17.16
C PRO A 94 -4.73 -2.46 15.89
N THR A 95 -6.01 -2.74 15.61
CA THR A 95 -6.41 -3.46 14.40
C THR A 95 -6.23 -2.59 13.16
N LEU A 96 -6.58 -1.31 13.22
CA LEU A 96 -6.35 -0.37 12.12
C LEU A 96 -4.85 -0.26 11.76
N VAL A 97 -3.98 -0.20 12.77
CA VAL A 97 -2.53 -0.23 12.56
C VAL A 97 -2.09 -1.54 11.90
N LYS A 98 -2.58 -2.67 12.40
CA LYS A 98 -2.28 -3.98 11.81
C LYS A 98 -2.72 -4.06 10.36
N ILE A 99 -3.92 -3.59 10.02
CA ILE A 99 -4.43 -3.52 8.64
C ILE A 99 -3.51 -2.66 7.78
N ALA A 100 -3.05 -1.53 8.29
CA ALA A 100 -2.13 -0.67 7.56
C ALA A 100 -0.78 -1.34 7.29
N ILE A 101 -0.26 -2.15 8.22
CA ILE A 101 1.01 -2.87 8.09
C ILE A 101 0.87 -4.08 7.15
N GLU A 102 -0.15 -4.90 7.34
CA GLU A 102 -0.32 -6.16 6.62
C GLU A 102 -1.03 -5.99 5.26
N GLY A 103 -1.79 -4.92 5.10
CA GLY A 103 -2.69 -4.70 3.98
C GLY A 103 -4.02 -5.43 4.15
N GLN A 104 -5.07 -4.92 3.48
CA GLN A 104 -6.39 -5.56 3.47
C GLN A 104 -7.17 -5.13 2.23
N ASN A 105 -7.83 -6.08 1.56
CA ASN A 105 -8.65 -5.81 0.36
C ASN A 105 -7.85 -5.05 -0.72
N GLY A 106 -8.26 -3.82 -1.03
CA GLY A 106 -7.56 -2.95 -1.98
C GLY A 106 -6.37 -2.18 -1.41
N MET A 107 -6.14 -2.25 -0.10
CA MET A 107 -5.02 -1.59 0.55
C MET A 107 -3.76 -2.47 0.53
N PRO A 108 -2.66 -2.03 -0.11
CA PRO A 108 -1.42 -2.78 -0.11
C PRO A 108 -0.73 -2.73 1.27
N PRO A 109 0.10 -3.73 1.60
CA PRO A 109 0.91 -3.69 2.82
C PRO A 109 1.69 -2.38 2.95
N ARG A 110 1.66 -1.78 4.14
CA ARG A 110 2.34 -0.54 4.51
C ARG A 110 1.96 0.68 3.64
N GLY A 111 0.82 0.60 2.92
CA GLY A 111 0.44 1.64 1.96
C GLY A 111 1.50 1.86 0.87
N THR A 112 2.35 0.83 0.59
CA THR A 112 3.53 0.85 -0.29
C THR A 112 4.80 1.50 0.30
N CYS A 113 4.79 2.01 1.51
CA CYS A 113 5.98 2.49 2.21
C CYS A 113 6.77 1.32 2.81
N PHE A 114 7.51 0.57 1.98
CA PHE A 114 8.20 -0.65 2.43
C PHE A 114 9.42 -0.37 3.32
N ASP A 115 9.89 0.85 3.35
CA ASP A 115 11.00 1.34 4.19
C ASP A 115 10.52 2.09 5.45
N CYS A 116 9.21 2.25 5.65
CA CYS A 116 8.67 2.77 6.90
C CYS A 116 8.80 1.74 8.02
N SER A 117 9.10 2.18 9.24
CA SER A 117 8.98 1.33 10.42
C SER A 117 7.51 1.12 10.84
N ASP A 118 7.26 0.17 11.72
CA ASP A 118 5.90 -0.07 12.23
C ASP A 118 5.40 1.12 13.04
N GLU A 119 6.29 1.77 13.79
CA GLU A 119 6.00 2.98 14.57
C GLU A 119 5.67 4.17 13.67
N GLU A 120 6.33 4.30 12.53
CA GLU A 120 6.02 5.33 11.53
C GLU A 120 4.64 5.10 10.89
N ILE A 121 4.28 3.84 10.59
CA ILE A 121 2.95 3.49 10.10
C ILE A 121 1.89 3.77 11.17
N GLU A 122 2.13 3.37 12.42
CA GLU A 122 1.22 3.63 13.55
C GLU A 122 0.98 5.14 13.73
N ALA A 123 2.05 5.93 13.74
CA ALA A 123 1.96 7.38 13.85
C ALA A 123 1.18 8.00 12.67
N THR A 124 1.34 7.44 11.46
CA THR A 124 0.61 7.89 10.27
C THR A 124 -0.88 7.55 10.34
N VAL A 125 -1.25 6.37 10.83
CA VAL A 125 -2.66 6.02 11.08
C VAL A 125 -3.28 6.97 12.11
N LEU A 126 -2.56 7.25 13.19
CA LEU A 126 -3.02 8.21 14.20
C LEU A 126 -3.19 9.63 13.63
N TYR A 127 -2.27 10.05 12.76
CA TYR A 127 -2.39 11.31 12.03
C TYR A 127 -3.67 11.36 11.19
N MET A 128 -3.96 10.31 10.40
CA MET A 128 -5.15 10.23 9.56
C MET A 128 -6.46 10.31 10.38
N LEU A 129 -6.52 9.60 11.51
CA LEU A 129 -7.66 9.67 12.44
C LEU A 129 -7.84 11.09 13.00
N LYS A 130 -6.75 11.73 13.40
CA LYS A 130 -6.75 13.09 13.94
C LYS A 130 -7.21 14.11 12.89
N GLU A 131 -6.68 14.04 11.67
CA GLU A 131 -7.10 14.93 10.56
C GLU A 131 -8.58 14.72 10.20
N SER A 132 -9.09 13.53 10.38
CA SER A 132 -10.52 13.23 10.19
C SER A 132 -11.39 13.60 11.41
N GLY A 133 -10.78 14.01 12.53
CA GLY A 133 -11.52 14.36 13.76
C GLY A 133 -12.16 13.14 14.44
N ALA A 134 -11.74 11.93 14.14
CA ALA A 134 -12.15 10.71 14.83
C ALA A 134 -11.52 10.65 16.23
N LYS A 135 -12.23 10.00 17.17
CA LYS A 135 -11.78 9.90 18.58
C LYS A 135 -12.01 8.48 19.06
#